data_ac2e7a5d7fc6600a725b4901b92d328f
#
_entry.id   ac2e7a5d7fc6600a725b4901b92d328f
#
_cell.length_a   1.000
_cell.length_b   1.000
_cell.length_c   1.000
_cell.angle_alpha   90.00
_cell.angle_beta   90.00
_cell.angle_gamma   90.00
#
_symmetry.space_group_name_H-M   'P 1'
#
loop_
_entity.id
_entity.type
_entity.pdbx_description
1 polymer ?
#
loop_
_entity_poly.entity_id
_entity_poly.type
_entity_poly.pdbx_seq_one_letter_code
_entity_poly.pdbx_strand_id
1 'polypeptide(L)'
;MSKIDKVEELQNILKEDASNFQARRQLAVLLLDMGYPEEAKQHLLYLSKIFTDDSGIFYNLGITYEKLKDLNSAEKAYNKAIELAPEEIDSYYNLGLVYIDKKIYDKAIDCFETVLQKDNNDSNAYFSIGLCYFKEGKLDGAKYYFQRTIDLNDEDIYAQFYIGNILKEQGNNDEAREKFHKVLELSPDYSWAYFNLAAIDYEEGDTDSAIENLEKTLELNPKDIEAYETYAKILTKAKKYDNAAVIIEQALDNCGANGDLFYILAQIQKLRNDREEFVKNMTEAMKYYTSLSVSPKAVKKELDKFLNK
;
A
#
# COMPACT_ATOMS: atom_id res chain seq x y z
N MET A 1 31.26 -5.07 -16.36
CA MET A 1 30.62 -6.40 -16.44
C MET A 1 29.18 -6.25 -15.99
N SER A 2 28.23 -6.64 -16.79
CA SER A 2 26.81 -6.59 -16.42
C SER A 2 26.50 -7.61 -15.33
N LYS A 3 25.34 -7.44 -14.62
CA LYS A 3 24.86 -8.45 -13.67
C LYS A 3 24.65 -9.81 -14.35
N ILE A 4 24.19 -9.81 -15.59
CA ILE A 4 23.97 -11.02 -16.39
C ILE A 4 25.29 -11.74 -16.67
N ASP A 5 26.33 -11.03 -17.14
CA ASP A 5 27.67 -11.61 -17.38
C ASP A 5 28.22 -12.26 -16.11
N LYS A 6 27.96 -11.63 -14.94
CA LYS A 6 28.41 -12.17 -13.64
C LYS A 6 27.66 -13.43 -13.23
N VAL A 7 26.37 -13.51 -13.53
CA VAL A 7 25.58 -14.74 -13.32
C VAL A 7 26.15 -15.89 -14.17
N GLU A 8 26.42 -15.64 -15.46
CA GLU A 8 26.99 -16.65 -16.35
C GLU A 8 28.37 -17.11 -15.89
N GLU A 9 29.25 -16.18 -15.48
CA GLU A 9 30.57 -16.50 -14.92
C GLU A 9 30.41 -17.41 -13.67
N LEU A 10 29.56 -17.04 -12.70
CA LEU A 10 29.37 -17.84 -11.50
C LEU A 10 28.75 -19.21 -11.79
N GLN A 11 27.83 -19.28 -12.75
CA GLN A 11 27.25 -20.56 -13.18
C GLN A 11 28.32 -21.46 -13.86
N ASN A 12 29.21 -20.90 -14.63
CA ASN A 12 30.31 -21.66 -15.26
C ASN A 12 31.32 -22.17 -14.22
N ILE A 13 31.67 -21.34 -13.22
CA ILE A 13 32.47 -21.80 -12.07
C ILE A 13 31.80 -23.00 -11.38
N LEU A 14 30.47 -22.94 -11.18
CA LEU A 14 29.74 -24.02 -10.52
C LEU A 14 29.55 -25.28 -11.39
N LYS A 15 29.65 -25.16 -12.72
CA LYS A 15 29.69 -26.33 -13.62
C LYS A 15 31.03 -27.05 -13.52
N GLU A 16 32.13 -26.29 -13.38
CA GLU A 16 33.48 -26.84 -13.25
C GLU A 16 33.73 -27.40 -11.85
N ASP A 17 33.29 -26.66 -10.81
CA ASP A 17 33.39 -27.05 -9.40
C ASP A 17 32.06 -26.78 -8.67
N ALA A 18 31.24 -27.81 -8.59
CA ALA A 18 29.95 -27.73 -7.88
C ALA A 18 30.10 -27.50 -6.37
N SER A 19 31.29 -27.69 -5.81
CA SER A 19 31.62 -27.47 -4.39
C SER A 19 32.14 -26.06 -4.11
N ASN A 20 32.21 -25.18 -5.10
CA ASN A 20 32.58 -23.77 -4.90
C ASN A 20 31.46 -23.03 -4.18
N PHE A 21 31.41 -23.17 -2.86
CA PHE A 21 30.36 -22.59 -2.03
C PHE A 21 30.35 -21.06 -2.04
N GLN A 22 31.52 -20.43 -2.24
CA GLN A 22 31.62 -18.99 -2.35
C GLN A 22 30.94 -18.47 -3.62
N ALA A 23 31.22 -19.11 -4.77
CA ALA A 23 30.53 -18.76 -6.01
C ALA A 23 29.03 -19.01 -5.92
N ARG A 24 28.60 -20.11 -5.28
CA ARG A 24 27.18 -20.41 -5.05
C ARG A 24 26.48 -19.36 -4.18
N ARG A 25 27.15 -18.88 -3.12
CA ARG A 25 26.64 -17.83 -2.25
C ARG A 25 26.48 -16.50 -3.00
N GLN A 26 27.52 -16.12 -3.75
CA GLN A 26 27.47 -14.91 -4.58
C GLN A 26 26.38 -14.98 -5.65
N LEU A 27 26.21 -16.14 -6.29
CA LEU A 27 25.16 -16.35 -7.26
C LEU A 27 23.76 -16.21 -6.64
N ALA A 28 23.54 -16.81 -5.47
CA ALA A 28 22.25 -16.71 -4.79
C ALA A 28 21.88 -15.27 -4.46
N VAL A 29 22.80 -14.49 -3.88
CA VAL A 29 22.57 -13.08 -3.56
C VAL A 29 22.32 -12.25 -4.83
N LEU A 30 23.10 -12.48 -5.88
CA LEU A 30 22.94 -11.77 -7.16
C LEU A 30 21.59 -12.09 -7.83
N LEU A 31 21.13 -13.34 -7.76
CA LEU A 31 19.80 -13.74 -8.25
C LEU A 31 18.67 -13.05 -7.48
N LEU A 32 18.80 -12.90 -6.15
CA LEU A 32 17.83 -12.15 -5.34
C LEU A 32 17.77 -10.67 -5.75
N ASP A 33 18.93 -10.06 -5.96
CA ASP A 33 19.04 -8.66 -6.38
C ASP A 33 18.48 -8.44 -7.80
N MET A 34 18.53 -9.45 -8.66
CA MET A 34 17.96 -9.43 -10.01
C MET A 34 16.48 -9.83 -10.07
N GLY A 35 15.86 -10.22 -8.95
CA GLY A 35 14.45 -10.60 -8.91
C GLY A 35 14.15 -12.06 -9.32
N TYR A 36 15.11 -12.97 -9.16
CA TYR A 36 14.98 -14.40 -9.42
C TYR A 36 14.98 -15.22 -8.10
N PRO A 37 13.97 -15.06 -7.23
CA PRO A 37 13.97 -15.68 -5.90
C PRO A 37 13.84 -17.21 -5.92
N GLU A 38 13.19 -17.79 -6.94
CA GLU A 38 13.05 -19.26 -7.03
C GLU A 38 14.40 -19.93 -7.31
N GLU A 39 15.22 -19.36 -8.19
CA GLU A 39 16.56 -19.84 -8.47
C GLU A 39 17.49 -19.62 -7.26
N ALA A 40 17.43 -18.46 -6.64
CA ALA A 40 18.18 -18.14 -5.43
C ALA A 40 17.88 -19.14 -4.31
N LYS A 41 16.60 -19.49 -4.12
CA LYS A 41 16.16 -20.48 -3.13
C LYS A 41 16.88 -21.81 -3.26
N GLN A 42 17.04 -22.32 -4.50
CA GLN A 42 17.69 -23.59 -4.73
C GLN A 42 19.14 -23.58 -4.22
N HIS A 43 19.89 -22.51 -4.52
CA HIS A 43 21.27 -22.37 -4.06
C HIS A 43 21.36 -22.17 -2.54
N LEU A 44 20.49 -21.37 -1.95
CA LEU A 44 20.48 -21.14 -0.51
C LEU A 44 20.06 -22.37 0.29
N LEU A 45 19.07 -23.14 -0.18
CA LEU A 45 18.69 -24.41 0.43
C LEU A 45 19.80 -25.48 0.34
N TYR A 46 20.59 -25.46 -0.74
CA TYR A 46 21.77 -26.31 -0.83
C TYR A 46 22.82 -25.89 0.22
N LEU A 47 23.11 -24.59 0.34
CA LEU A 47 24.08 -24.07 1.29
C LEU A 47 23.64 -24.29 2.75
N SER A 48 22.35 -24.14 3.07
CA SER A 48 21.84 -24.30 4.44
C SER A 48 21.95 -25.73 4.97
N LYS A 49 22.07 -26.73 4.10
CA LYS A 49 22.33 -28.15 4.50
C LYS A 49 23.79 -28.40 4.87
N ILE A 50 24.70 -27.58 4.34
CA ILE A 50 26.15 -27.74 4.56
C ILE A 50 26.62 -26.82 5.68
N PHE A 51 26.12 -25.59 5.70
CA PHE A 51 26.48 -24.55 6.66
C PHE A 51 25.26 -24.28 7.55
N THR A 52 25.05 -25.15 8.51
CA THR A 52 23.86 -25.13 9.40
C THR A 52 23.91 -24.06 10.48
N ASP A 53 25.08 -23.45 10.67
CA ASP A 53 25.41 -22.41 11.65
C ASP A 53 25.71 -21.03 11.05
N ASP A 54 25.43 -20.84 9.77
CA ASP A 54 25.66 -19.58 9.07
C ASP A 54 24.37 -18.74 9.03
N SER A 55 24.28 -17.71 9.88
CA SER A 55 23.13 -16.81 9.99
C SER A 55 22.78 -16.13 8.68
N GLY A 56 23.79 -15.72 7.89
CA GLY A 56 23.59 -15.01 6.62
C GLY A 56 22.89 -15.84 5.57
N ILE A 57 23.04 -17.18 5.58
CA ILE A 57 22.28 -18.06 4.67
C ILE A 57 20.80 -18.07 5.06
N PHE A 58 20.49 -18.17 6.34
CA PHE A 58 19.10 -18.17 6.81
C PHE A 58 18.46 -16.80 6.67
N TYR A 59 19.19 -15.71 6.87
CA TYR A 59 18.74 -14.36 6.58
C TYR A 59 18.35 -14.20 5.08
N ASN A 60 19.22 -14.62 4.17
CA ASN A 60 18.93 -14.59 2.74
C ASN A 60 17.78 -15.53 2.34
N LEU A 61 17.60 -16.66 3.02
CA LEU A 61 16.41 -17.51 2.87
C LEU A 61 15.15 -16.78 3.31
N GLY A 62 15.21 -16.03 4.40
CA GLY A 62 14.12 -15.16 4.86
C GLY A 62 13.68 -14.20 3.77
N ILE A 63 14.59 -13.39 3.24
CA ILE A 63 14.36 -12.47 2.11
C ILE A 63 13.77 -13.20 0.90
N THR A 64 14.31 -14.38 0.60
CA THR A 64 13.86 -15.19 -0.54
C THR A 64 12.38 -15.57 -0.38
N TYR A 65 12.01 -16.07 0.80
CA TYR A 65 10.65 -16.49 1.08
C TYR A 65 9.66 -15.30 1.12
N GLU A 66 10.09 -14.13 1.60
CA GLU A 66 9.26 -12.90 1.50
C GLU A 66 8.96 -12.53 0.04
N LYS A 67 10.00 -12.52 -0.83
CA LYS A 67 9.82 -12.26 -2.27
C LYS A 67 8.87 -13.28 -2.92
N LEU A 68 8.85 -14.51 -2.43
CA LEU A 68 7.95 -15.59 -2.86
C LEU A 68 6.58 -15.55 -2.17
N LYS A 69 6.34 -14.61 -1.25
CA LYS A 69 5.12 -14.50 -0.43
C LYS A 69 4.85 -15.71 0.46
N ASP A 70 5.88 -16.54 0.74
CA ASP A 70 5.81 -17.60 1.74
C ASP A 70 6.23 -17.08 3.13
N LEU A 71 5.32 -16.33 3.75
CA LEU A 71 5.56 -15.67 5.02
C LEU A 71 5.86 -16.65 6.16
N ASN A 72 5.36 -17.90 6.08
CA ASN A 72 5.62 -18.90 7.12
C ASN A 72 7.05 -19.44 7.05
N SER A 73 7.58 -19.64 5.84
CA SER A 73 8.97 -20.06 5.66
C SER A 73 9.93 -18.90 5.93
N ALA A 74 9.54 -17.64 5.60
CA ALA A 74 10.31 -16.45 5.94
C ALA A 74 10.47 -16.31 7.47
N GLU A 75 9.39 -16.42 8.24
CA GLU A 75 9.40 -16.39 9.71
C GLU A 75 10.39 -17.43 10.28
N LYS A 76 10.34 -18.67 9.78
CA LYS A 76 11.25 -19.74 10.25
C LYS A 76 12.71 -19.44 9.93
N ALA A 77 12.97 -18.91 8.74
CA ALA A 77 14.31 -18.60 8.29
C ALA A 77 14.92 -17.43 9.10
N TYR A 78 14.18 -16.35 9.31
CA TYR A 78 14.64 -15.24 10.14
C TYR A 78 14.82 -15.64 11.61
N ASN A 79 13.91 -16.42 12.18
CA ASN A 79 14.10 -16.95 13.54
C ASN A 79 15.37 -17.79 13.65
N LYS A 80 15.70 -18.58 12.61
CA LYS A 80 16.95 -19.34 12.61
C LYS A 80 18.18 -18.43 12.47
N ALA A 81 18.11 -17.37 11.67
CA ALA A 81 19.17 -16.37 11.57
C ALA A 81 19.42 -15.69 12.94
N ILE A 82 18.33 -15.29 13.62
CA ILE A 82 18.37 -14.69 14.96
C ILE A 82 18.97 -15.65 16.02
N GLU A 83 18.58 -16.92 15.99
CA GLU A 83 19.16 -17.95 16.89
C GLU A 83 20.68 -18.04 16.73
N LEU A 84 21.17 -17.93 15.50
CA LEU A 84 22.59 -18.06 15.17
C LEU A 84 23.39 -16.78 15.42
N ALA A 85 22.77 -15.62 15.21
CA ALA A 85 23.40 -14.31 15.36
C ALA A 85 22.43 -13.30 16.02
N PRO A 86 22.17 -13.41 17.33
CA PRO A 86 21.21 -12.56 18.03
C PRO A 86 21.63 -11.08 18.09
N GLU A 87 22.87 -10.77 17.70
CA GLU A 87 23.35 -9.38 17.63
C GLU A 87 22.97 -8.66 16.34
N GLU A 88 22.62 -9.40 15.28
CA GLU A 88 22.31 -8.83 13.98
C GLU A 88 20.87 -8.34 13.93
N ILE A 89 20.70 -7.00 13.87
CA ILE A 89 19.38 -6.34 13.95
C ILE A 89 18.54 -6.52 12.69
N ASP A 90 19.15 -6.68 11.50
CA ASP A 90 18.45 -6.80 10.23
C ASP A 90 17.45 -7.95 10.19
N SER A 91 17.80 -9.07 10.86
CA SER A 91 16.91 -10.23 10.95
C SER A 91 15.67 -9.94 11.80
N TYR A 92 15.80 -9.18 12.89
CA TYR A 92 14.66 -8.74 13.70
C TYR A 92 13.79 -7.77 12.94
N TYR A 93 14.41 -6.78 12.25
CA TYR A 93 13.66 -5.80 11.47
C TYR A 93 12.80 -6.49 10.41
N ASN A 94 13.41 -7.37 9.59
CA ASN A 94 12.69 -8.07 8.54
C ASN A 94 11.65 -9.06 9.10
N LEU A 95 11.92 -9.73 10.22
CA LEU A 95 10.92 -10.54 10.90
C LEU A 95 9.72 -9.71 11.36
N GLY A 96 9.97 -8.49 11.85
CA GLY A 96 8.93 -7.53 12.19
C GLY A 96 8.04 -7.19 11.00
N LEU A 97 8.63 -6.93 9.81
CA LEU A 97 7.87 -6.72 8.56
C LEU A 97 7.04 -7.94 8.17
N VAL A 98 7.60 -9.15 8.29
CA VAL A 98 6.84 -10.40 8.07
C VAL A 98 5.65 -10.50 9.02
N TYR A 99 5.79 -10.11 10.29
CA TYR A 99 4.67 -10.10 11.24
C TYR A 99 3.63 -9.03 10.92
N ILE A 100 4.01 -7.86 10.38
CA ILE A 100 3.06 -6.86 9.85
C ILE A 100 2.22 -7.47 8.71
N ASP A 101 2.86 -8.13 7.74
CA ASP A 101 2.18 -8.79 6.61
C ASP A 101 1.23 -9.90 7.07
N LYS A 102 1.61 -10.61 8.15
CA LYS A 102 0.77 -11.61 8.82
C LYS A 102 -0.29 -10.99 9.73
N LYS A 103 -0.30 -9.67 9.92
CA LYS A 103 -1.18 -8.92 10.84
C LYS A 103 -1.03 -9.34 12.32
N ILE A 104 0.18 -9.76 12.71
CA ILE A 104 0.52 -10.13 14.09
C ILE A 104 1.31 -8.97 14.71
N TYR A 105 0.62 -7.86 14.95
CA TYR A 105 1.23 -6.58 15.28
C TYR A 105 2.02 -6.59 16.60
N ASP A 106 1.55 -7.28 17.63
CA ASP A 106 2.29 -7.36 18.91
C ASP A 106 3.70 -7.94 18.70
N LYS A 107 3.83 -9.04 17.93
CA LYS A 107 5.14 -9.63 17.63
C LYS A 107 6.00 -8.74 16.73
N ALA A 108 5.38 -8.01 15.82
CA ALA A 108 6.10 -7.03 15.00
C ALA A 108 6.72 -5.95 15.87
N ILE A 109 5.95 -5.42 16.83
CA ILE A 109 6.42 -4.41 17.80
C ILE A 109 7.59 -4.97 18.61
N ASP A 110 7.49 -6.18 19.18
CA ASP A 110 8.58 -6.81 19.94
C ASP A 110 9.88 -6.88 19.12
N CYS A 111 9.77 -7.21 17.83
CA CYS A 111 10.93 -7.25 16.94
C CYS A 111 11.54 -5.85 16.73
N PHE A 112 10.74 -4.83 16.45
CA PHE A 112 11.24 -3.46 16.25
C PHE A 112 11.75 -2.84 17.55
N GLU A 113 11.16 -3.15 18.71
CA GLU A 113 11.67 -2.75 20.01
C GLU A 113 13.06 -3.36 20.26
N THR A 114 13.30 -4.59 19.82
CA THR A 114 14.62 -5.20 19.87
C THR A 114 15.63 -4.45 18.99
N VAL A 115 15.23 -3.99 17.81
CA VAL A 115 16.04 -3.10 16.96
C VAL A 115 16.36 -1.81 17.73
N LEU A 116 15.36 -1.15 18.31
CA LEU A 116 15.54 0.11 19.05
C LEU A 116 16.37 -0.02 20.33
N GLN A 117 16.39 -1.20 20.97
CA GLN A 117 17.31 -1.46 22.10
C GLN A 117 18.77 -1.44 21.68
N LYS A 118 19.07 -1.76 20.44
CA LYS A 118 20.44 -1.80 19.89
C LYS A 118 20.80 -0.52 19.16
N ASP A 119 19.86 0.04 18.41
CA ASP A 119 19.97 1.37 17.76
C ASP A 119 18.72 2.20 18.08
N ASN A 120 18.83 3.05 19.08
CA ASN A 120 17.73 3.90 19.53
C ASN A 120 17.43 5.08 18.57
N ASN A 121 18.17 5.22 17.49
CA ASN A 121 17.98 6.24 16.46
C ASN A 121 17.49 5.67 15.12
N ASP A 122 17.08 4.40 15.09
CA ASP A 122 16.49 3.81 13.88
C ASP A 122 15.09 4.38 13.64
N SER A 123 15.01 5.37 12.75
CA SER A 123 13.74 6.01 12.37
C SER A 123 12.76 5.04 11.69
N ASN A 124 13.27 4.05 10.95
CA ASN A 124 12.43 3.04 10.29
C ASN A 124 11.76 2.11 11.31
N ALA A 125 12.44 1.76 12.39
CA ALA A 125 11.86 0.96 13.46
C ALA A 125 10.75 1.75 14.19
N TYR A 126 10.96 3.03 14.49
CA TYR A 126 9.90 3.89 15.04
C TYR A 126 8.70 3.98 14.09
N PHE A 127 8.94 4.23 12.81
CA PHE A 127 7.88 4.27 11.80
C PHE A 127 7.08 2.96 11.76
N SER A 128 7.77 1.83 11.76
CA SER A 128 7.15 0.50 11.68
C SER A 128 6.32 0.18 12.91
N ILE A 129 6.75 0.57 14.11
CA ILE A 129 5.93 0.48 15.33
C ILE A 129 4.70 1.39 15.21
N GLY A 130 4.89 2.63 14.76
CA GLY A 130 3.78 3.56 14.50
C GLY A 130 2.74 2.97 13.54
N LEU A 131 3.20 2.30 12.49
CA LEU A 131 2.32 1.63 11.53
C LEU A 131 1.55 0.46 12.18
N CYS A 132 2.18 -0.32 13.06
CA CYS A 132 1.49 -1.37 13.83
C CYS A 132 0.36 -0.79 14.68
N TYR A 133 0.65 0.25 15.47
CA TYR A 133 -0.37 0.93 16.28
C TYR A 133 -1.50 1.52 15.44
N PHE A 134 -1.16 2.12 14.30
CA PHE A 134 -2.14 2.67 13.37
C PHE A 134 -3.08 1.58 12.81
N LYS A 135 -2.52 0.44 12.39
CA LYS A 135 -3.29 -0.71 11.89
C LYS A 135 -4.20 -1.34 12.94
N GLU A 136 -3.87 -1.20 14.22
CA GLU A 136 -4.71 -1.62 15.34
C GLU A 136 -5.74 -0.56 15.77
N GLY A 137 -5.74 0.62 15.15
CA GLY A 137 -6.61 1.74 15.52
C GLY A 137 -6.19 2.44 16.83
N LYS A 138 -4.99 2.19 17.34
CA LYS A 138 -4.42 2.81 18.55
C LYS A 138 -3.77 4.15 18.17
N LEU A 139 -4.58 5.14 17.80
CA LEU A 139 -4.14 6.38 17.15
C LEU A 139 -3.14 7.21 17.96
N ASP A 140 -3.30 7.29 19.29
CA ASP A 140 -2.37 8.05 20.13
C ASP A 140 -0.96 7.41 20.16
N GLY A 141 -0.90 6.08 20.24
CA GLY A 141 0.35 5.34 20.12
C GLY A 141 1.00 5.53 18.76
N ALA A 142 0.22 5.42 17.70
CA ALA A 142 0.69 5.65 16.33
C ALA A 142 1.28 7.06 16.17
N LYS A 143 0.55 8.09 16.63
CA LYS A 143 1.00 9.50 16.58
C LYS A 143 2.32 9.69 17.33
N TYR A 144 2.47 9.09 18.52
CA TYR A 144 3.71 9.15 19.28
C TYR A 144 4.89 8.60 18.48
N TYR A 145 4.76 7.39 17.92
CA TYR A 145 5.85 6.73 17.19
C TYR A 145 6.17 7.42 15.85
N PHE A 146 5.17 7.89 15.11
CA PHE A 146 5.42 8.70 13.91
C PHE A 146 6.07 10.04 14.24
N GLN A 147 5.73 10.66 15.39
CA GLN A 147 6.43 11.86 15.82
C GLN A 147 7.91 11.58 16.13
N ARG A 148 8.22 10.42 16.76
CA ARG A 148 9.62 10.01 16.96
C ARG A 148 10.36 9.80 15.65
N THR A 149 9.66 9.28 14.62
CA THR A 149 10.24 9.19 13.26
C THR A 149 10.60 10.57 12.73
N ILE A 150 9.69 11.54 12.84
CA ILE A 150 9.93 12.93 12.37
C ILE A 150 11.03 13.62 13.18
N ASP A 151 11.12 13.39 14.49
CA ASP A 151 12.17 13.96 15.35
C ASP A 151 13.59 13.52 14.90
N LEU A 152 13.69 12.33 14.28
CA LEU A 152 14.93 11.77 13.75
C LEU A 152 15.14 12.08 12.26
N ASN A 153 14.05 12.19 11.50
CA ASN A 153 14.05 12.50 10.08
C ASN A 153 12.83 13.36 9.75
N ASP A 154 13.00 14.67 9.74
CA ASP A 154 11.92 15.66 9.51
C ASP A 154 11.41 15.68 8.06
N GLU A 155 12.14 15.05 7.13
CA GLU A 155 11.77 14.88 5.72
C GLU A 155 11.00 13.56 5.45
N ASP A 156 10.66 12.79 6.49
CA ASP A 156 9.88 11.57 6.32
C ASP A 156 8.43 11.89 5.93
N ILE A 157 8.15 11.82 4.63
CA ILE A 157 6.84 12.15 4.05
C ILE A 157 5.74 11.22 4.56
N TYR A 158 6.05 9.95 4.83
CA TYR A 158 5.07 8.97 5.28
C TYR A 158 4.65 9.23 6.73
N ALA A 159 5.60 9.52 7.61
CA ALA A 159 5.30 9.86 8.99
C ALA A 159 4.48 11.16 9.09
N GLN A 160 4.84 12.20 8.30
CA GLN A 160 4.03 13.43 8.19
C GLN A 160 2.61 13.13 7.70
N PHE A 161 2.47 12.31 6.65
CA PHE A 161 1.18 11.91 6.08
C PHE A 161 0.31 11.13 7.08
N TYR A 162 0.87 10.15 7.78
CA TYR A 162 0.10 9.38 8.78
C TYR A 162 -0.33 10.23 9.96
N ILE A 163 0.51 11.18 10.44
CA ILE A 163 0.09 12.14 11.47
C ILE A 163 -1.04 13.03 10.94
N GLY A 164 -0.96 13.51 9.70
CA GLY A 164 -2.04 14.25 9.06
C GLY A 164 -3.35 13.47 9.05
N ASN A 165 -3.32 12.19 8.69
CA ASN A 165 -4.51 11.32 8.70
C ASN A 165 -5.09 11.15 10.12
N ILE A 166 -4.24 10.93 11.11
CA ILE A 166 -4.68 10.80 12.52
C ILE A 166 -5.33 12.09 12.99
N LEU A 167 -4.73 13.24 12.71
CA LEU A 167 -5.25 14.55 13.09
C LEU A 167 -6.60 14.83 12.43
N LYS A 168 -6.74 14.50 11.13
CA LYS A 168 -8.02 14.61 10.41
C LYS A 168 -9.08 13.73 11.04
N GLU A 169 -8.78 12.47 11.37
CA GLU A 169 -9.72 11.55 12.03
C GLU A 169 -10.14 12.04 13.41
N GLN A 170 -9.26 12.77 14.11
CA GLN A 170 -9.55 13.42 15.39
C GLN A 170 -10.30 14.75 15.23
N GLY A 171 -10.56 15.24 14.01
CA GLY A 171 -11.21 16.51 13.74
C GLY A 171 -10.31 17.75 13.88
N ASN A 172 -9.00 17.54 14.02
CA ASN A 172 -8.00 18.62 14.13
C ASN A 172 -7.55 19.06 12.73
N ASN A 173 -8.50 19.61 11.94
CA ASN A 173 -8.31 19.87 10.52
C ASN A 173 -7.18 20.85 10.22
N ASP A 174 -7.02 21.91 11.02
CA ASP A 174 -5.95 22.91 10.80
C ASP A 174 -4.56 22.27 10.88
N GLU A 175 -4.30 21.48 11.95
CA GLU A 175 -3.04 20.78 12.12
C GLU A 175 -2.84 19.69 11.03
N ALA A 176 -3.92 19.01 10.61
CA ALA A 176 -3.88 18.04 9.53
C ALA A 176 -3.47 18.70 8.21
N ARG A 177 -4.00 19.90 7.88
CA ARG A 177 -3.61 20.69 6.72
C ARG A 177 -2.13 21.03 6.73
N GLU A 178 -1.59 21.48 7.87
CA GLU A 178 -0.17 21.76 7.99
C GLU A 178 0.68 20.54 7.66
N LYS A 179 0.28 19.36 8.14
CA LYS A 179 0.98 18.11 7.85
C LYS A 179 0.90 17.72 6.36
N PHE A 180 -0.27 17.82 5.73
CA PHE A 180 -0.40 17.53 4.29
C PHE A 180 0.33 18.54 3.43
N HIS A 181 0.34 19.82 3.78
CA HIS A 181 1.16 20.82 3.09
C HIS A 181 2.66 20.52 3.23
N LYS A 182 3.11 20.07 4.42
CA LYS A 182 4.51 19.62 4.60
C LYS A 182 4.85 18.44 3.70
N VAL A 183 3.94 17.46 3.55
CA VAL A 183 4.10 16.37 2.59
C VAL A 183 4.26 16.90 1.16
N LEU A 184 3.44 17.88 0.76
CA LEU A 184 3.48 18.47 -0.59
C LEU A 184 4.68 19.37 -0.84
N GLU A 185 5.25 19.98 0.20
CA GLU A 185 6.55 20.68 0.11
C GLU A 185 7.68 19.70 -0.21
N LEU A 186 7.67 18.52 0.41
CA LEU A 186 8.68 17.48 0.22
C LEU A 186 8.47 16.63 -1.04
N SER A 187 7.21 16.38 -1.39
CA SER A 187 6.82 15.57 -2.54
C SER A 187 5.56 16.19 -3.20
N PRO A 188 5.75 17.13 -4.14
CA PRO A 188 4.63 17.85 -4.80
C PRO A 188 3.70 16.95 -5.63
N ASP A 189 4.12 15.73 -5.93
CA ASP A 189 3.38 14.71 -6.69
C ASP A 189 2.68 13.66 -5.80
N TYR A 190 2.63 13.88 -4.49
CA TYR A 190 1.98 12.95 -3.57
C TYR A 190 0.46 13.13 -3.59
N SER A 191 -0.21 12.45 -4.52
CA SER A 191 -1.66 12.59 -4.79
C SER A 191 -2.57 12.40 -3.57
N TRP A 192 -2.20 11.50 -2.64
CA TRP A 192 -2.96 11.24 -1.42
C TRP A 192 -3.05 12.44 -0.46
N ALA A 193 -2.07 13.35 -0.49
CA ALA A 193 -2.13 14.56 0.32
C ALA A 193 -3.19 15.52 -0.22
N TYR A 194 -3.26 15.72 -1.55
CA TYR A 194 -4.33 16.50 -2.19
C TYR A 194 -5.71 15.88 -1.92
N PHE A 195 -5.84 14.56 -2.03
CA PHE A 195 -7.11 13.89 -1.72
C PHE A 195 -7.58 14.15 -0.29
N ASN A 196 -6.66 14.10 0.69
CA ASN A 196 -6.99 14.38 2.08
C ASN A 196 -7.31 15.85 2.34
N LEU A 197 -6.61 16.79 1.67
CA LEU A 197 -6.96 18.21 1.72
C LEU A 197 -8.36 18.43 1.14
N ALA A 198 -8.69 17.81 0.02
CA ALA A 198 -10.04 17.87 -0.56
C ALA A 198 -11.13 17.37 0.39
N ALA A 199 -10.85 16.30 1.14
CA ALA A 199 -11.79 15.78 2.13
C ALA A 199 -12.03 16.78 3.25
N ILE A 200 -10.98 17.43 3.77
CA ILE A 200 -11.08 18.47 4.80
C ILE A 200 -11.86 19.68 4.25
N ASP A 201 -11.50 20.18 3.06
CA ASP A 201 -12.18 21.32 2.42
C ASP A 201 -13.68 21.09 2.27
N TYR A 202 -14.04 19.87 1.84
CA TYR A 202 -15.43 19.48 1.68
C TYR A 202 -16.18 19.42 3.01
N GLU A 203 -15.58 18.90 4.08
CA GLU A 203 -16.16 18.84 5.41
C GLU A 203 -16.40 20.24 5.98
N GLU A 204 -15.53 21.19 5.69
CA GLU A 204 -15.64 22.60 6.09
C GLU A 204 -16.55 23.43 5.19
N GLY A 205 -17.03 22.84 4.08
CA GLY A 205 -17.97 23.46 3.16
C GLY A 205 -17.33 24.28 2.03
N ASP A 206 -15.99 24.28 1.94
CA ASP A 206 -15.26 24.87 0.83
C ASP A 206 -15.25 23.91 -0.37
N THR A 207 -16.35 23.94 -1.10
CA THR A 207 -16.56 23.05 -2.23
C THR A 207 -15.61 23.33 -3.40
N ASP A 208 -15.21 24.60 -3.58
CA ASP A 208 -14.36 24.98 -4.72
C ASP A 208 -12.93 24.49 -4.50
N SER A 209 -12.37 24.70 -3.31
CA SER A 209 -11.04 24.15 -2.95
C SER A 209 -11.03 22.61 -2.95
N ALA A 210 -12.11 21.98 -2.48
CA ALA A 210 -12.23 20.52 -2.54
C ALA A 210 -12.16 19.98 -3.98
N ILE A 211 -12.82 20.65 -4.92
CA ILE A 211 -12.78 20.28 -6.35
C ILE A 211 -11.38 20.48 -6.91
N GLU A 212 -10.72 21.62 -6.65
CA GLU A 212 -9.37 21.89 -7.12
C GLU A 212 -8.37 20.82 -6.65
N ASN A 213 -8.44 20.44 -5.38
CA ASN A 213 -7.60 19.39 -4.83
C ASN A 213 -7.91 18.00 -5.41
N LEU A 214 -9.18 17.67 -5.73
CA LEU A 214 -9.54 16.43 -6.43
C LEU A 214 -9.06 16.41 -7.87
N GLU A 215 -9.15 17.52 -8.59
CA GLU A 215 -8.59 17.65 -9.93
C GLU A 215 -7.07 17.40 -9.92
N LYS A 216 -6.37 17.97 -8.92
CA LYS A 216 -4.94 17.70 -8.74
C LYS A 216 -4.63 16.24 -8.41
N THR A 217 -5.46 15.62 -7.57
CA THR A 217 -5.36 14.18 -7.27
C THR A 217 -5.46 13.35 -8.55
N LEU A 218 -6.44 13.64 -9.41
CA LEU A 218 -6.69 12.90 -10.65
C LEU A 218 -5.68 13.22 -11.76
N GLU A 219 -5.09 14.42 -11.77
CA GLU A 219 -3.96 14.73 -12.64
C GLU A 219 -2.76 13.85 -12.33
N LEU A 220 -2.44 13.66 -11.05
CA LEU A 220 -1.32 12.86 -10.58
C LEU A 220 -1.60 11.34 -10.59
N ASN A 221 -2.83 10.95 -10.27
CA ASN A 221 -3.28 9.56 -10.28
C ASN A 221 -4.61 9.40 -11.05
N PRO A 222 -4.56 9.30 -12.40
CA PRO A 222 -5.78 9.18 -13.23
C PRO A 222 -6.58 7.88 -13.00
N LYS A 223 -6.07 6.95 -12.19
CA LYS A 223 -6.74 5.67 -11.87
C LYS A 223 -7.31 5.60 -10.46
N ASP A 224 -7.41 6.74 -9.78
CA ASP A 224 -7.97 6.83 -8.43
C ASP A 224 -9.50 6.84 -8.47
N ILE A 225 -10.11 5.66 -8.33
CA ILE A 225 -11.57 5.51 -8.34
C ILE A 225 -12.21 6.29 -7.19
N GLU A 226 -11.61 6.29 -6.00
CA GLU A 226 -12.14 6.96 -4.81
C GLU A 226 -12.20 8.49 -5.01
N ALA A 227 -11.19 9.05 -5.68
CA ALA A 227 -11.18 10.48 -6.03
C ALA A 227 -12.30 10.83 -7.01
N TYR A 228 -12.53 10.01 -8.05
CA TYR A 228 -13.65 10.20 -8.98
C TYR A 228 -15.01 10.11 -8.28
N GLU A 229 -15.22 9.10 -7.44
CA GLU A 229 -16.46 8.91 -6.69
C GLU A 229 -16.74 10.10 -5.76
N THR A 230 -15.70 10.58 -5.05
CA THR A 230 -15.80 11.73 -4.16
C THR A 230 -16.13 13.00 -4.95
N TYR A 231 -15.46 13.23 -6.08
CA TYR A 231 -15.73 14.36 -6.94
C TYR A 231 -17.17 14.35 -7.46
N ALA A 232 -17.61 13.23 -8.03
CA ALA A 232 -18.98 13.08 -8.51
C ALA A 232 -20.03 13.27 -7.40
N LYS A 233 -19.74 12.80 -6.18
CA LYS A 233 -20.60 12.99 -5.00
C LYS A 233 -20.72 14.48 -4.64
N ILE A 234 -19.62 15.24 -4.66
CA ILE A 234 -19.62 16.69 -4.41
C ILE A 234 -20.48 17.40 -5.47
N LEU A 235 -20.24 17.12 -6.74
CA LEU A 235 -21.00 17.71 -7.85
C LEU A 235 -22.50 17.38 -7.79
N THR A 236 -22.82 16.12 -7.43
CA THR A 236 -24.21 15.67 -7.29
C THR A 236 -24.94 16.42 -6.16
N LYS A 237 -24.28 16.62 -5.02
CA LYS A 237 -24.85 17.44 -3.91
C LYS A 237 -25.03 18.89 -4.33
N ALA A 238 -24.11 19.44 -5.12
CA ALA A 238 -24.23 20.77 -5.72
C ALA A 238 -25.27 20.85 -6.87
N LYS A 239 -25.96 19.74 -7.17
CA LYS A 239 -26.92 19.59 -8.27
C LYS A 239 -26.32 19.83 -9.68
N LYS A 240 -25.00 19.75 -9.81
CA LYS A 240 -24.27 19.83 -11.08
C LYS A 240 -24.23 18.44 -11.74
N TYR A 241 -25.40 17.87 -12.05
CA TYR A 241 -25.54 16.48 -12.46
C TYR A 241 -24.83 16.15 -13.78
N ASP A 242 -24.81 17.10 -14.75
CA ASP A 242 -24.11 16.92 -16.02
C ASP A 242 -22.61 16.75 -15.80
N ASN A 243 -22.02 17.61 -14.98
CA ASN A 243 -20.61 17.53 -14.64
C ASN A 243 -20.30 16.23 -13.86
N ALA A 244 -21.17 15.84 -12.92
CA ALA A 244 -21.00 14.60 -12.17
C ALA A 244 -21.01 13.36 -13.09
N ALA A 245 -21.87 13.33 -14.11
CA ALA A 245 -21.89 12.24 -15.08
C ALA A 245 -20.58 12.17 -15.87
N VAL A 246 -20.09 13.32 -16.37
CA VAL A 246 -18.81 13.41 -17.10
C VAL A 246 -17.65 12.88 -16.25
N ILE A 247 -17.59 13.20 -14.96
CA ILE A 247 -16.53 12.72 -14.06
C ILE A 247 -16.56 11.19 -13.93
N ILE A 248 -17.74 10.59 -13.81
CA ILE A 248 -17.84 9.10 -13.73
C ILE A 248 -17.56 8.45 -15.10
N GLU A 249 -17.94 9.07 -16.20
CA GLU A 249 -17.56 8.60 -17.55
C GLU A 249 -16.04 8.62 -17.73
N GLN A 250 -15.34 9.67 -17.28
CA GLN A 250 -13.87 9.72 -17.26
C GLN A 250 -13.27 8.61 -16.36
N ALA A 251 -13.90 8.32 -15.22
CA ALA A 251 -13.47 7.22 -14.38
C ALA A 251 -13.56 5.86 -15.10
N LEU A 252 -14.65 5.62 -15.84
CA LEU A 252 -14.82 4.40 -16.64
C LEU A 252 -13.77 4.31 -17.77
N ASP A 253 -13.42 5.41 -18.39
CA ASP A 253 -12.40 5.47 -19.45
C ASP A 253 -11.00 5.19 -18.89
N ASN A 254 -10.64 5.76 -17.74
CA ASN A 254 -9.29 5.68 -17.17
C ASN A 254 -9.07 4.41 -16.33
N CYS A 255 -10.09 3.97 -15.59
CA CYS A 255 -10.00 2.83 -14.67
C CYS A 255 -10.57 1.54 -15.26
N GLY A 256 -11.33 1.65 -16.35
CA GLY A 256 -12.05 0.53 -16.98
C GLY A 256 -13.42 0.28 -16.36
N ALA A 257 -14.12 -0.71 -16.92
CA ALA A 257 -15.46 -1.05 -16.51
C ALA A 257 -15.53 -1.56 -15.06
N ASN A 258 -16.38 -0.90 -14.25
CA ASN A 258 -16.54 -1.16 -12.82
C ASN A 258 -18.01 -1.05 -12.43
N GLY A 259 -18.50 -2.02 -11.64
CA GLY A 259 -19.92 -2.11 -11.24
C GLY A 259 -20.37 -0.91 -10.41
N ASP A 260 -19.55 -0.43 -9.47
CA ASP A 260 -19.88 0.72 -8.64
C ASP A 260 -19.93 2.01 -9.46
N LEU A 261 -18.99 2.22 -10.40
CA LEU A 261 -19.00 3.39 -11.28
C LEU A 261 -20.27 3.42 -12.15
N PHE A 262 -20.65 2.30 -12.75
CA PHE A 262 -21.92 2.21 -13.49
C PHE A 262 -23.14 2.47 -12.61
N TYR A 263 -23.14 1.95 -11.38
CA TYR A 263 -24.23 2.19 -10.44
C TYR A 263 -24.33 3.67 -10.05
N ILE A 264 -23.21 4.33 -9.76
CA ILE A 264 -23.16 5.76 -9.46
C ILE A 264 -23.64 6.58 -10.66
N LEU A 265 -23.17 6.24 -11.87
CA LEU A 265 -23.61 6.91 -13.10
C LEU A 265 -25.14 6.76 -13.29
N ALA A 266 -25.68 5.58 -13.07
CA ALA A 266 -27.13 5.34 -13.12
C ALA A 266 -27.87 6.23 -12.12
N GLN A 267 -27.41 6.35 -10.86
CA GLN A 267 -28.06 7.21 -9.88
C GLN A 267 -28.03 8.68 -10.31
N ILE A 268 -26.93 9.15 -10.92
CA ILE A 268 -26.82 10.50 -11.48
C ILE A 268 -27.81 10.68 -12.65
N GLN A 269 -27.91 9.73 -13.58
CA GLN A 269 -28.85 9.78 -14.70
C GLN A 269 -30.32 9.80 -14.23
N LYS A 270 -30.62 9.08 -13.16
CA LYS A 270 -31.93 9.14 -12.52
C LYS A 270 -32.27 10.54 -12.00
N LEU A 271 -31.30 11.26 -11.42
CA LEU A 271 -31.45 12.65 -10.97
C LEU A 271 -31.60 13.62 -12.15
N ARG A 272 -31.04 13.32 -13.31
CA ARG A 272 -31.22 14.06 -14.56
C ARG A 272 -32.54 13.75 -15.25
N ASN A 273 -33.33 12.79 -14.76
CA ASN A 273 -34.52 12.22 -15.40
C ASN A 273 -34.22 11.55 -16.75
N ASP A 274 -33.00 11.11 -16.98
CA ASP A 274 -32.59 10.33 -18.16
C ASP A 274 -32.91 8.85 -17.93
N ARG A 275 -34.08 8.46 -18.37
CA ARG A 275 -34.62 7.11 -18.15
C ARG A 275 -33.86 6.04 -18.91
N GLU A 276 -33.43 6.34 -20.14
CA GLU A 276 -32.73 5.39 -21.01
C GLU A 276 -31.36 5.08 -20.46
N GLU A 277 -30.55 6.09 -20.18
CA GLU A 277 -29.22 5.92 -19.63
C GLU A 277 -29.25 5.34 -18.21
N PHE A 278 -30.25 5.66 -17.39
CA PHE A 278 -30.45 5.00 -16.10
C PHE A 278 -30.55 3.48 -16.25
N VAL A 279 -31.46 3.00 -17.14
CA VAL A 279 -31.68 1.56 -17.34
C VAL A 279 -30.45 0.87 -17.90
N LYS A 280 -29.78 1.51 -18.85
CA LYS A 280 -28.53 1.01 -19.45
C LYS A 280 -27.45 0.84 -18.38
N ASN A 281 -27.17 1.90 -17.61
CA ASN A 281 -26.10 1.87 -16.62
C ASN A 281 -26.41 0.93 -15.43
N MET A 282 -27.68 0.79 -15.00
CA MET A 282 -28.09 -0.24 -14.04
C MET A 282 -27.85 -1.66 -14.55
N THR A 283 -28.04 -1.87 -15.84
CA THR A 283 -27.81 -3.17 -16.49
C THR A 283 -26.30 -3.46 -16.59
N GLU A 284 -25.48 -2.47 -16.92
CA GLU A 284 -24.03 -2.62 -16.93
C GLU A 284 -23.49 -2.89 -15.51
N ALA A 285 -23.95 -2.16 -14.49
CA ALA A 285 -23.56 -2.41 -13.11
C ALA A 285 -23.76 -3.88 -12.70
N MET A 286 -24.87 -4.49 -13.12
CA MET A 286 -25.14 -5.91 -12.83
C MET A 286 -24.22 -6.88 -13.60
N LYS A 287 -23.68 -6.50 -14.75
CA LYS A 287 -22.68 -7.33 -15.47
C LYS A 287 -21.36 -7.36 -14.73
N TYR A 288 -20.96 -6.25 -14.15
CA TYR A 288 -19.71 -6.10 -13.40
C TYR A 288 -19.90 -6.30 -11.88
N TYR A 289 -20.71 -7.30 -11.50
CA TYR A 289 -21.13 -7.55 -10.11
C TYR A 289 -19.98 -7.83 -9.15
N THR A 290 -18.80 -8.24 -9.62
CA THR A 290 -17.62 -8.52 -8.79
C THR A 290 -17.00 -7.25 -8.21
N SER A 291 -17.23 -6.10 -8.86
CA SER A 291 -16.81 -4.75 -8.42
C SER A 291 -17.98 -3.90 -7.97
N LEU A 292 -19.09 -4.52 -7.59
CA LEU A 292 -20.31 -3.83 -7.16
C LEU A 292 -20.48 -4.00 -5.65
N SER A 293 -20.44 -2.90 -4.90
CA SER A 293 -20.61 -2.88 -3.44
C SER A 293 -22.08 -3.15 -3.02
N VAL A 294 -23.03 -2.76 -3.88
CA VAL A 294 -24.45 -3.04 -3.69
C VAL A 294 -24.79 -4.42 -4.24
N SER A 295 -25.58 -5.22 -3.50
CA SER A 295 -25.93 -6.57 -3.99
C SER A 295 -26.67 -6.50 -5.34
N PRO A 296 -26.34 -7.36 -6.32
CA PRO A 296 -27.02 -7.39 -7.63
C PRO A 296 -28.54 -7.55 -7.52
N LYS A 297 -29.01 -8.24 -6.47
CA LYS A 297 -30.43 -8.38 -6.16
C LYS A 297 -31.09 -7.06 -5.79
N ALA A 298 -30.38 -6.19 -5.05
CA ALA A 298 -30.88 -4.87 -4.68
C ALA A 298 -30.94 -3.95 -5.91
N VAL A 299 -29.89 -3.97 -6.75
CA VAL A 299 -29.85 -3.24 -8.02
C VAL A 299 -30.99 -3.64 -8.94
N LYS A 300 -31.21 -4.96 -9.12
CA LYS A 300 -32.34 -5.48 -9.91
C LYS A 300 -33.69 -5.02 -9.37
N LYS A 301 -33.89 -5.11 -8.05
CA LYS A 301 -35.16 -4.66 -7.41
C LYS A 301 -35.40 -3.18 -7.65
N GLU A 302 -34.36 -2.35 -7.60
CA GLU A 302 -34.48 -0.92 -7.88
C GLU A 302 -34.85 -0.67 -9.34
N LEU A 303 -34.18 -1.36 -10.27
CA LEU A 303 -34.48 -1.28 -11.70
C LEU A 303 -35.93 -1.68 -12.01
N ASP A 304 -36.38 -2.83 -11.49
CA ASP A 304 -37.75 -3.33 -11.68
C ASP A 304 -38.78 -2.33 -11.13
N LYS A 305 -38.54 -1.74 -9.97
CA LYS A 305 -39.40 -0.71 -9.39
C LYS A 305 -39.45 0.57 -10.24
N PHE A 306 -38.34 0.91 -10.92
CA PHE A 306 -38.29 2.07 -11.81
C PHE A 306 -39.02 1.82 -13.12
N LEU A 307 -38.93 0.62 -13.70
CA LEU A 307 -39.57 0.26 -14.94
C LEU A 307 -41.10 0.11 -14.80
N ASN A 308 -41.58 -0.22 -13.61
CA ASN A 308 -43.02 -0.41 -13.32
C ASN A 308 -43.73 0.90 -12.88
N LYS A 309 -43.03 2.05 -12.91
CA LYS A 309 -43.59 3.39 -12.74
C LYS A 309 -43.72 4.12 -14.06
#